data_ed4e95501042d7b7aa6dabcc381494ae
#
_entry.id   ed4e95501042d7b7aa6dabcc381494ae
#
_cell.length_a   1.000
_cell.length_b   1.000
_cell.length_c   1.000
_cell.angle_alpha   90.00
_cell.angle_beta   90.00
_cell.angle_gamma   90.00
#
_symmetry.space_group_name_H-M   'P 1'
#
loop_
_entity.id
_entity.type
_entity.pdbx_description
1 polymer ?
#
loop_
_entity_poly.entity_id
_entity_poly.type
_entity_poly.pdbx_seq_one_letter_code
_entity_poly.pdbx_strand_id
1 'polypeptide(L)'
;MKKQLLIAAVAATMGTAAIADIAITGNMKVNYTNTDTNGTVSNKVNHEANLVIAGSNGDTSVHIEMALDDSANDTAQATTVGLEDVYLTTSVGDIKLKTGAWNGSDTILDSDSTRTSGNYIVSTDISGVALSVEGDTQEASTSVKVAGTVSGVALSYKAKATQDEITVAGSIAGVSIAYANIDHDDANKDKSSIKVDYSTNGFDLSYVTADADSGATITGDSWFGDMAAVVRNTGTNDIGLEAGTDVSGFGVKTTLAGNTVQAKFIEIDATTVAEDTSIVKLVATRALANGTTLEVTYTDADSDTAADDQETLDLELAVKF
;
A
#
# COMPACT_ATOMS: atom_id res chain seq x y z
N MET A 1 28.30 -13.89 -13.82
CA MET A 1 29.43 -12.97 -13.95
C MET A 1 29.06 -11.59 -14.52
N LYS A 2 28.15 -11.44 -15.49
CA LYS A 2 27.79 -10.10 -16.03
C LYS A 2 26.97 -9.23 -15.06
N LYS A 3 26.18 -9.80 -14.15
CA LYS A 3 25.34 -9.08 -13.19
C LYS A 3 26.12 -8.48 -12.00
N GLN A 4 27.18 -9.15 -11.58
CA GLN A 4 28.07 -8.64 -10.52
C GLN A 4 28.96 -7.47 -11.02
N LEU A 5 29.21 -7.43 -12.34
CA LEU A 5 29.98 -6.34 -12.96
C LEU A 5 29.17 -5.02 -12.99
N LEU A 6 27.84 -5.09 -13.11
CA LEU A 6 26.98 -3.90 -13.14
C LEU A 6 26.94 -3.21 -11.77
N ILE A 7 26.80 -3.97 -10.69
CA ILE A 7 26.82 -3.45 -9.32
C ILE A 7 28.18 -2.84 -8.98
N ALA A 8 29.27 -3.52 -9.37
CA ALA A 8 30.62 -3.00 -9.20
C ALA A 8 30.92 -1.77 -10.08
N ALA A 9 30.33 -1.68 -11.28
CA ALA A 9 30.51 -0.53 -12.17
C ALA A 9 29.78 0.71 -11.65
N VAL A 10 28.58 0.58 -11.09
CA VAL A 10 27.85 1.69 -10.45
C VAL A 10 28.59 2.18 -9.22
N ALA A 11 29.11 1.29 -8.38
CA ALA A 11 29.93 1.68 -7.24
C ALA A 11 31.28 2.33 -7.63
N ALA A 12 31.88 1.94 -8.75
CA ALA A 12 33.16 2.48 -9.21
C ALA A 12 33.06 3.83 -9.89
N THR A 13 31.94 4.18 -10.53
CA THR A 13 31.73 5.48 -11.16
C THR A 13 31.36 6.59 -10.16
N MET A 14 30.97 6.25 -8.93
CA MET A 14 30.68 7.20 -7.86
C MET A 14 31.92 7.63 -7.03
N GLY A 15 33.09 7.11 -7.33
CA GLY A 15 34.29 7.38 -6.57
C GLY A 15 35.14 8.51 -7.12
N THR A 16 34.85 9.78 -6.79
CA THR A 16 35.83 10.87 -6.53
C THR A 16 35.18 12.23 -6.25
N ALA A 17 33.90 12.33 -6.12
CA ALA A 17 33.25 13.54 -5.60
C ALA A 17 32.73 13.23 -4.19
N ALA A 18 32.92 14.13 -3.23
CA ALA A 18 32.57 14.08 -1.81
C ALA A 18 31.58 12.95 -1.49
N ILE A 19 32.05 11.97 -0.75
CA ILE A 19 31.42 10.67 -0.55
C ILE A 19 29.94 10.86 -0.25
N ALA A 20 29.09 10.58 -1.24
CA ALA A 20 27.66 10.39 -1.01
C ALA A 20 27.52 9.21 -0.06
N ASP A 21 26.80 9.37 1.04
CA ASP A 21 26.45 8.26 1.89
C ASP A 21 25.56 7.32 1.05
N ILE A 22 26.11 6.16 0.69
CA ILE A 22 25.37 5.14 -0.03
C ILE A 22 24.96 4.09 0.97
N ALA A 23 23.65 3.89 1.12
CA ALA A 23 23.05 2.80 1.88
C ALA A 23 22.53 1.75 0.90
N ILE A 24 22.83 0.49 1.17
CA ILE A 24 22.24 -0.66 0.49
C ILE A 24 21.51 -1.46 1.56
N THR A 25 20.23 -1.60 1.41
CA THR A 25 19.36 -2.36 2.30
C THR A 25 18.46 -3.27 1.49
N GLY A 26 17.85 -4.23 2.13
CA GLY A 26 16.94 -5.11 1.42
C GLY A 26 16.15 -6.01 2.35
N ASN A 27 15.26 -6.76 1.75
CA ASN A 27 14.55 -7.83 2.42
C ASN A 27 14.39 -9.03 1.48
N MET A 28 14.16 -10.17 2.06
CA MET A 28 13.79 -11.39 1.36
C MET A 28 12.64 -12.03 2.12
N LYS A 29 11.63 -12.46 1.37
CA LYS A 29 10.46 -13.16 1.90
C LYS A 29 10.29 -14.50 1.20
N VAL A 30 9.80 -15.46 1.95
CA VAL A 30 9.29 -16.74 1.45
C VAL A 30 7.90 -16.92 2.00
N ASN A 31 6.93 -17.04 1.12
CA ASN A 31 5.53 -17.24 1.47
C ASN A 31 5.09 -18.63 1.06
N TYR A 32 4.45 -19.35 1.96
CA TYR A 32 3.68 -20.55 1.68
C TYR A 32 2.21 -20.22 1.87
N THR A 33 1.43 -20.37 0.81
CA THR A 33 -0.02 -20.18 0.80
C THR A 33 -0.72 -21.50 0.57
N ASN A 34 -1.65 -21.83 1.44
CA ASN A 34 -2.62 -22.91 1.24
C ASN A 34 -4.00 -22.28 1.12
N THR A 35 -4.68 -22.52 0.01
CA THR A 35 -6.01 -22.00 -0.26
C THR A 35 -6.96 -23.14 -0.51
N ASP A 36 -8.09 -23.15 0.19
CA ASP A 36 -9.24 -24.00 -0.08
C ASP A 36 -10.36 -23.11 -0.65
N THR A 37 -10.76 -23.41 -1.87
CA THR A 37 -11.90 -22.76 -2.52
C THR A 37 -12.96 -23.81 -2.76
N ASN A 38 -14.01 -23.79 -1.97
CA ASN A 38 -15.15 -24.70 -2.09
C ASN A 38 -14.73 -26.19 -2.17
N GLY A 39 -13.82 -26.63 -1.28
CA GLY A 39 -13.30 -27.99 -1.21
C GLY A 39 -12.20 -28.31 -2.25
N THR A 40 -11.73 -27.32 -3.00
CA THR A 40 -10.58 -27.48 -3.90
C THR A 40 -9.35 -26.84 -3.28
N VAL A 41 -8.41 -27.66 -2.84
CA VAL A 41 -7.19 -27.21 -2.16
C VAL A 41 -6.06 -26.95 -3.17
N SER A 42 -5.44 -25.76 -3.07
CA SER A 42 -4.23 -25.40 -3.79
C SER A 42 -3.13 -24.96 -2.84
N ASN A 43 -1.88 -25.21 -3.22
CA ASN A 43 -0.71 -24.79 -2.45
C ASN A 43 0.25 -24.04 -3.34
N LYS A 44 0.82 -22.96 -2.83
CA LYS A 44 1.79 -22.15 -3.54
C LYS A 44 2.96 -21.76 -2.63
N VAL A 45 4.16 -21.70 -3.19
CA VAL A 45 5.34 -21.13 -2.54
C VAL A 45 5.84 -19.99 -3.41
N ASN A 46 5.94 -18.80 -2.85
CA ASN A 46 6.46 -17.61 -3.52
C ASN A 46 7.73 -17.14 -2.82
N HIS A 47 8.59 -16.51 -3.60
CA HIS A 47 9.80 -15.85 -3.12
C HIS A 47 9.79 -14.41 -3.63
N GLU A 48 10.06 -13.49 -2.74
CA GLU A 48 10.23 -12.07 -3.07
C GLU A 48 11.53 -11.57 -2.45
N ALA A 49 12.28 -10.78 -3.17
CA ALA A 49 13.43 -10.10 -2.62
C ALA A 49 13.50 -8.67 -3.15
N ASN A 50 13.60 -7.71 -2.25
CA ASN A 50 13.74 -6.30 -2.58
C ASN A 50 15.12 -5.80 -2.21
N LEU A 51 15.74 -5.01 -3.07
CA LEU A 51 17.00 -4.34 -2.87
C LEU A 51 16.83 -2.85 -3.07
N VAL A 52 17.15 -2.07 -2.03
CA VAL A 52 17.10 -0.61 -2.07
C VAL A 52 18.53 -0.06 -2.06
N ILE A 53 18.84 0.80 -3.01
CA ILE A 53 20.06 1.59 -3.08
C ILE A 53 19.66 3.05 -2.91
N ALA A 54 20.11 3.67 -1.82
CA ALA A 54 19.88 5.08 -1.56
C ALA A 54 21.23 5.81 -1.45
N GLY A 55 21.30 7.01 -1.99
CA GLY A 55 22.49 7.84 -1.90
C GLY A 55 22.12 9.31 -1.77
N SER A 56 22.95 10.09 -1.02
CA SER A 56 22.70 11.52 -0.87
C SER A 56 24.01 12.31 -1.01
N ASN A 57 23.92 13.52 -1.57
CA ASN A 57 24.99 14.48 -1.64
C ASN A 57 24.40 15.89 -1.46
N GLY A 58 24.62 16.48 -0.27
CA GLY A 58 23.99 17.74 0.12
C GLY A 58 22.46 17.63 0.09
N ASP A 59 21.82 18.53 -0.63
CA ASP A 59 20.36 18.60 -0.73
C ASP A 59 19.75 17.67 -1.78
N THR A 60 20.59 16.82 -2.40
CA THR A 60 20.17 15.91 -3.45
C THR A 60 20.27 14.47 -2.98
N SER A 61 19.23 13.67 -3.19
CA SER A 61 19.25 12.23 -2.95
C SER A 61 18.71 11.45 -4.15
N VAL A 62 19.17 10.20 -4.26
CA VAL A 62 18.73 9.23 -5.27
C VAL A 62 18.22 7.99 -4.54
N HIS A 63 17.14 7.44 -5.03
CA HIS A 63 16.54 6.20 -4.57
C HIS A 63 16.33 5.27 -5.75
N ILE A 64 16.76 4.02 -5.59
CA ILE A 64 16.55 2.94 -6.56
C ILE A 64 16.06 1.74 -5.79
N GLU A 65 14.88 1.25 -6.10
CA GLU A 65 14.34 0.00 -5.57
C GLU A 65 14.19 -1.01 -6.69
N MET A 66 14.66 -2.23 -6.44
CA MET A 66 14.59 -3.35 -7.36
C MET A 66 13.88 -4.50 -6.67
N ALA A 67 12.85 -5.04 -7.30
CA ALA A 67 12.21 -6.27 -6.89
C ALA A 67 12.72 -7.45 -7.71
N LEU A 68 12.95 -8.55 -7.02
CA LEU A 68 13.12 -9.88 -7.58
C LEU A 68 11.85 -10.63 -7.21
N ASP A 69 10.90 -10.65 -8.12
CA ASP A 69 9.64 -11.33 -7.92
C ASP A 69 9.66 -12.67 -8.65
N ASP A 70 9.34 -13.75 -7.92
CA ASP A 70 9.09 -15.07 -8.48
C ASP A 70 7.58 -15.27 -8.57
N SER A 71 6.93 -14.53 -9.44
CA SER A 71 5.51 -14.70 -9.77
C SER A 71 5.24 -15.95 -10.59
N ALA A 72 6.13 -16.94 -10.55
CA ALA A 72 6.03 -18.13 -11.35
C ALA A 72 4.92 -19.08 -10.84
N ASN A 73 3.82 -19.09 -11.53
CA ASN A 73 3.07 -20.32 -11.72
C ASN A 73 4.02 -21.40 -12.24
N ASP A 74 4.58 -22.20 -11.36
CA ASP A 74 5.12 -23.57 -11.40
C ASP A 74 5.71 -24.19 -12.70
N THR A 75 5.83 -23.49 -13.80
CA THR A 75 6.35 -24.10 -15.04
C THR A 75 7.48 -23.35 -15.74
N ALA A 76 7.84 -22.15 -15.33
CA ALA A 76 9.03 -21.46 -15.84
C ALA A 76 9.53 -20.49 -14.76
N GLN A 77 10.66 -20.79 -14.14
CA GLN A 77 11.42 -19.87 -13.30
C GLN A 77 11.84 -18.63 -14.10
N ALA A 78 10.93 -17.73 -14.32
CA ALA A 78 11.23 -16.40 -14.85
C ALA A 78 11.44 -15.45 -13.68
N THR A 79 12.60 -15.54 -13.02
CA THR A 79 13.05 -14.50 -12.10
C THR A 79 13.25 -13.23 -12.88
N THR A 80 12.26 -12.35 -12.90
CA THR A 80 12.40 -11.03 -13.49
C THR A 80 12.94 -10.08 -12.45
N VAL A 81 13.96 -9.32 -12.79
CA VAL A 81 14.40 -8.17 -12.00
C VAL A 81 13.58 -6.99 -12.49
N GLY A 82 12.63 -6.55 -11.68
CA GLY A 82 11.87 -5.33 -11.88
C GLY A 82 12.57 -4.13 -11.23
N LEU A 83 12.42 -2.95 -11.81
CA LEU A 83 12.68 -1.69 -11.10
C LEU A 83 11.35 -1.26 -10.50
N GLU A 84 11.28 -1.17 -9.17
CA GLU A 84 10.08 -0.71 -8.47
C GLU A 84 10.05 0.80 -8.42
N ASP A 85 11.00 1.41 -7.72
CA ASP A 85 11.10 2.85 -7.58
C ASP A 85 12.44 3.36 -8.07
N VAL A 86 12.44 4.40 -8.88
CA VAL A 86 13.66 5.11 -9.31
C VAL A 86 13.37 6.60 -9.33
N TYR A 87 13.84 7.33 -8.34
CA TYR A 87 13.64 8.77 -8.30
C TYR A 87 14.80 9.54 -7.69
N LEU A 88 14.81 10.82 -7.99
CA LEU A 88 15.72 11.81 -7.45
C LEU A 88 14.91 12.84 -6.65
N THR A 89 15.42 13.22 -5.48
CA THR A 89 14.92 14.39 -4.75
C THR A 89 16.03 15.43 -4.63
N THR A 90 15.67 16.68 -4.74
CA THR A 90 16.60 17.81 -4.52
C THR A 90 15.85 19.01 -3.97
N SER A 91 16.57 19.95 -3.35
CA SER A 91 16.00 21.23 -2.91
C SER A 91 16.83 22.40 -3.38
N VAL A 92 16.16 23.49 -3.68
CA VAL A 92 16.76 24.78 -4.00
C VAL A 92 16.07 25.84 -3.15
N GLY A 93 16.71 26.25 -2.07
CA GLY A 93 16.05 27.06 -1.03
C GLY A 93 14.89 26.28 -0.41
N ASP A 94 13.73 26.90 -0.35
CA ASP A 94 12.52 26.28 0.22
C ASP A 94 11.74 25.41 -0.78
N ILE A 95 12.19 25.34 -2.02
CA ILE A 95 11.54 24.54 -3.07
C ILE A 95 12.17 23.16 -3.11
N LYS A 96 11.34 22.11 -3.00
CA LYS A 96 11.72 20.71 -3.14
C LYS A 96 11.21 20.15 -4.46
N LEU A 97 12.02 19.33 -5.11
CA LEU A 97 11.68 18.61 -6.33
C LEU A 97 11.88 17.11 -6.08
N LYS A 98 10.89 16.29 -6.40
CA LYS A 98 11.01 14.84 -6.59
C LYS A 98 10.68 14.54 -8.04
N THR A 99 11.50 13.74 -8.71
CA THR A 99 11.23 13.34 -10.12
C THR A 99 11.75 11.93 -10.39
N GLY A 100 11.05 11.18 -11.23
CA GLY A 100 11.42 9.84 -11.61
C GLY A 100 10.21 8.94 -11.85
N ALA A 101 10.30 7.70 -11.41
CA ALA A 101 9.23 6.72 -11.43
C ALA A 101 9.09 6.12 -10.04
N TRP A 102 7.89 6.13 -9.49
CA TRP A 102 7.56 5.52 -8.20
C TRP A 102 6.08 5.17 -8.16
N ASN A 103 5.74 4.22 -7.28
CA ASN A 103 4.35 3.94 -6.96
C ASN A 103 3.79 5.03 -6.02
N GLY A 104 2.53 5.35 -6.18
CA GLY A 104 1.83 6.20 -5.22
C GLY A 104 1.63 5.51 -3.88
N SER A 105 0.97 6.20 -2.97
CA SER A 105 0.62 5.63 -1.66
C SER A 105 -0.81 5.14 -1.69
N ASP A 106 -1.01 3.88 -1.31
CA ASP A 106 -2.34 3.34 -1.11
C ASP A 106 -3.06 4.06 0.02
N THR A 107 -4.33 4.34 -0.24
CA THR A 107 -5.27 4.90 0.74
C THR A 107 -6.35 3.87 1.06
N ILE A 108 -7.35 4.23 1.84
CA ILE A 108 -8.53 3.38 2.05
C ILE A 108 -9.39 3.34 0.78
N LEU A 109 -9.45 4.43 0.01
CA LEU A 109 -10.33 4.59 -1.14
C LEU A 109 -9.69 4.16 -2.46
N ASP A 110 -8.39 4.43 -2.64
CA ASP A 110 -7.67 4.17 -3.87
C ASP A 110 -6.34 3.45 -3.60
N SER A 111 -6.05 2.45 -4.43
CA SER A 111 -4.73 1.87 -4.58
C SER A 111 -3.99 2.61 -5.71
N ASP A 112 -2.78 3.06 -5.44
CA ASP A 112 -1.89 3.68 -6.42
C ASP A 112 -0.67 2.77 -6.65
N SER A 113 -0.95 1.52 -7.02
CA SER A 113 0.06 0.51 -7.34
C SER A 113 0.65 0.67 -8.75
N THR A 114 0.10 1.59 -9.55
CA THR A 114 0.58 1.80 -10.92
C THR A 114 1.78 2.73 -10.91
N ARG A 115 2.95 2.16 -11.18
CA ARG A 115 4.16 2.95 -11.38
C ARG A 115 4.10 3.66 -12.74
N THR A 116 4.04 4.97 -12.72
CA THR A 116 4.20 5.80 -13.91
C THR A 116 5.63 6.35 -14.00
N SER A 117 6.22 6.34 -15.18
CA SER A 117 7.51 6.95 -15.44
C SER A 117 7.32 8.42 -15.82
N GLY A 118 8.19 9.30 -15.30
CA GLY A 118 8.10 10.73 -15.59
C GLY A 118 7.28 11.51 -14.56
N ASN A 119 7.05 10.97 -13.40
CA ASN A 119 6.40 11.64 -12.29
C ASN A 119 7.28 12.80 -11.79
N TYR A 120 6.64 13.87 -11.36
CA TYR A 120 7.29 14.95 -10.65
C TYR A 120 6.41 15.53 -9.55
N ILE A 121 7.05 15.97 -8.47
CA ILE A 121 6.43 16.76 -7.40
C ILE A 121 7.32 17.96 -7.15
N VAL A 122 6.76 19.16 -7.30
CA VAL A 122 7.38 20.40 -6.85
C VAL A 122 6.62 20.90 -5.64
N SER A 123 7.31 21.09 -4.52
CA SER A 123 6.65 21.48 -3.28
C SER A 123 7.42 22.54 -2.51
N THR A 124 6.70 23.26 -1.67
CA THR A 124 7.24 24.24 -0.72
C THR A 124 6.39 24.27 0.54
N ASP A 125 6.94 24.77 1.64
CA ASP A 125 6.21 25.06 2.86
C ASP A 125 6.20 26.57 3.12
N ILE A 126 5.02 27.11 3.37
CA ILE A 126 4.85 28.51 3.71
C ILE A 126 4.14 28.60 5.06
N SER A 127 4.92 28.85 6.11
CA SER A 127 4.39 29.04 7.47
C SER A 127 3.55 27.83 7.96
N GLY A 128 3.99 26.61 7.66
CA GLY A 128 3.31 25.37 8.07
C GLY A 128 2.18 24.94 7.14
N VAL A 129 2.03 25.61 5.99
CA VAL A 129 1.14 25.18 4.91
C VAL A 129 2.01 24.64 3.78
N ALA A 130 1.90 23.33 3.54
CA ALA A 130 2.56 22.66 2.42
C ALA A 130 1.75 22.86 1.14
N LEU A 131 2.43 23.29 0.10
CA LEU A 131 1.88 23.44 -1.25
C LEU A 131 2.66 22.51 -2.18
N SER A 132 1.97 21.73 -3.01
CA SER A 132 2.63 20.94 -4.04
C SER A 132 1.88 21.00 -5.37
N VAL A 133 2.66 20.85 -6.44
CA VAL A 133 2.17 20.55 -7.78
C VAL A 133 2.75 19.19 -8.15
N GLU A 134 1.89 18.26 -8.47
CA GLU A 134 2.25 16.90 -8.82
C GLU A 134 1.77 16.61 -10.24
N GLY A 135 2.51 15.84 -10.99
CA GLY A 135 2.11 15.50 -12.34
C GLY A 135 2.93 14.35 -12.93
N ASP A 136 2.44 13.89 -14.05
CA ASP A 136 3.06 12.91 -14.90
C ASP A 136 3.28 13.51 -16.30
N THR A 137 4.48 13.40 -16.81
CA THR A 137 4.83 13.91 -18.15
C THR A 137 4.25 13.06 -19.29
N GLN A 138 3.79 11.85 -19.01
CA GLN A 138 3.23 10.93 -20.02
C GLN A 138 1.71 11.06 -20.16
N GLU A 139 1.01 11.25 -19.04
CA GLU A 139 -0.45 11.32 -19.03
C GLU A 139 -1.00 12.74 -19.08
N ALA A 140 -0.12 13.77 -19.06
CA ALA A 140 -0.50 15.16 -19.00
C ALA A 140 -1.44 15.52 -17.83
N SER A 141 -1.49 14.68 -16.80
CA SER A 141 -2.26 14.90 -15.59
C SER A 141 -1.45 15.77 -14.62
N THR A 142 -2.07 16.81 -14.10
CA THR A 142 -1.48 17.67 -13.10
C THR A 142 -2.45 17.87 -11.96
N SER A 143 -1.96 17.74 -10.73
CA SER A 143 -2.74 18.03 -9.52
C SER A 143 -2.05 19.10 -8.68
N VAL A 144 -2.86 19.82 -7.91
CA VAL A 144 -2.39 20.81 -6.93
C VAL A 144 -2.87 20.36 -5.56
N LYS A 145 -1.95 20.27 -4.60
CA LYS A 145 -2.27 19.89 -3.23
C LYS A 145 -1.89 21.00 -2.25
N VAL A 146 -2.77 21.26 -1.32
CA VAL A 146 -2.57 22.13 -0.17
C VAL A 146 -2.79 21.30 1.08
N ALA A 147 -1.84 21.33 2.01
CA ALA A 147 -1.96 20.61 3.26
C ALA A 147 -1.42 21.41 4.44
N GLY A 148 -2.00 21.22 5.61
CA GLY A 148 -1.55 21.90 6.82
C GLY A 148 -2.21 21.35 8.08
N THR A 149 -1.81 21.86 9.23
CA THR A 149 -2.37 21.46 10.53
C THR A 149 -2.90 22.69 11.25
N VAL A 150 -4.17 22.61 11.66
CA VAL A 150 -4.83 23.67 12.45
C VAL A 150 -5.29 23.09 13.77
N SER A 151 -4.75 23.58 14.86
CA SER A 151 -5.12 23.12 16.22
C SER A 151 -5.04 21.59 16.42
N GLY A 152 -4.04 20.94 15.81
CA GLY A 152 -3.86 19.49 15.90
C GLY A 152 -4.70 18.68 14.92
N VAL A 153 -5.50 19.33 14.08
CA VAL A 153 -6.24 18.69 12.99
C VAL A 153 -5.48 18.88 11.69
N ALA A 154 -5.05 17.78 11.07
CA ALA A 154 -4.44 17.77 9.75
C ALA A 154 -5.54 17.85 8.68
N LEU A 155 -5.33 18.73 7.72
CA LEU A 155 -6.23 18.99 6.61
C LEU A 155 -5.44 18.90 5.32
N SER A 156 -5.99 18.25 4.29
CA SER A 156 -5.46 18.39 2.94
C SER A 156 -6.58 18.48 1.91
N TYR A 157 -6.27 19.20 0.84
CA TYR A 157 -7.09 19.31 -0.36
C TYR A 157 -6.20 19.10 -1.57
N LYS A 158 -6.61 18.22 -2.49
CA LYS A 158 -5.91 17.94 -3.74
C LYS A 158 -6.90 18.04 -4.88
N ALA A 159 -6.64 18.99 -5.79
CA ALA A 159 -7.41 19.16 -7.01
C ALA A 159 -6.73 18.43 -8.16
N LYS A 160 -7.46 17.57 -8.84
CA LYS A 160 -7.08 16.89 -10.08
C LYS A 160 -8.00 17.37 -11.23
N ALA A 161 -7.71 16.94 -12.45
CA ALA A 161 -8.48 17.37 -13.62
C ALA A 161 -9.98 16.98 -13.59
N THR A 162 -10.31 15.86 -12.92
CA THR A 162 -11.65 15.27 -12.92
C THR A 162 -12.18 14.96 -11.53
N GLN A 163 -11.42 15.24 -10.49
CA GLN A 163 -11.82 14.96 -9.10
C GLN A 163 -11.09 15.84 -8.11
N ASP A 164 -11.72 16.08 -6.98
CA ASP A 164 -11.15 16.73 -5.82
C ASP A 164 -11.06 15.75 -4.65
N GLU A 165 -9.96 15.79 -3.90
CA GLU A 165 -9.75 14.96 -2.72
C GLU A 165 -9.63 15.84 -1.47
N ILE A 166 -10.38 15.50 -0.42
CA ILE A 166 -10.30 16.13 0.89
C ILE A 166 -9.92 15.08 1.91
N THR A 167 -8.93 15.37 2.76
CA THR A 167 -8.64 14.55 3.93
C THR A 167 -8.64 15.39 5.20
N VAL A 168 -9.19 14.84 6.26
CA VAL A 168 -9.24 15.45 7.60
C VAL A 168 -8.82 14.38 8.60
N ALA A 169 -7.80 14.65 9.42
CA ALA A 169 -7.39 13.71 10.45
C ALA A 169 -7.02 14.44 11.75
N GLY A 170 -7.38 13.86 12.88
CA GLY A 170 -7.06 14.43 14.19
C GLY A 170 -7.29 13.43 15.33
N SER A 171 -6.89 13.82 16.52
CA SER A 171 -7.08 12.99 17.71
C SER A 171 -7.70 13.79 18.85
N ILE A 172 -8.69 13.22 19.51
CA ILE A 172 -9.39 13.80 20.66
C ILE A 172 -9.47 12.73 21.76
N ALA A 173 -8.94 13.03 22.93
CA ALA A 173 -9.00 12.14 24.11
C ALA A 173 -8.51 10.70 23.84
N GLY A 174 -7.48 10.53 23.00
CA GLY A 174 -6.91 9.22 22.66
C GLY A 174 -7.64 8.47 21.54
N VAL A 175 -8.71 9.04 21.01
CA VAL A 175 -9.39 8.55 19.81
C VAL A 175 -8.84 9.30 18.60
N SER A 176 -8.31 8.60 17.60
CA SER A 176 -7.90 9.17 16.33
C SER A 176 -9.00 8.95 15.31
N ILE A 177 -9.32 10.00 14.56
CA ILE A 177 -10.35 9.97 13.50
C ILE A 177 -9.70 10.48 12.22
N ALA A 178 -9.90 9.76 11.12
CA ALA A 178 -9.52 10.18 9.78
C ALA A 178 -10.74 10.07 8.86
N TYR A 179 -10.94 11.09 8.05
CA TYR A 179 -11.96 11.15 7.01
C TYR A 179 -11.29 11.45 5.68
N ALA A 180 -11.69 10.76 4.62
CA ALA A 180 -11.30 11.06 3.26
C ALA A 180 -12.55 11.09 2.36
N ASN A 181 -12.53 11.99 1.39
CA ASN A 181 -13.57 12.09 0.38
C ASN A 181 -12.92 12.38 -0.96
N ILE A 182 -13.42 11.72 -2.00
CA ILE A 182 -13.11 11.94 -3.40
C ILE A 182 -14.40 12.35 -4.07
N ASP A 183 -14.48 13.61 -4.49
CA ASP A 183 -15.59 14.21 -5.22
C ASP A 183 -15.21 14.24 -6.71
N HIS A 184 -15.90 13.48 -7.53
CA HIS A 184 -15.61 13.35 -8.96
C HIS A 184 -16.57 14.20 -9.79
N ASP A 185 -16.11 14.80 -10.88
CA ASP A 185 -16.95 15.56 -11.82
C ASP A 185 -18.16 14.77 -12.35
N ASP A 186 -18.07 13.45 -12.39
CA ASP A 186 -19.17 12.52 -12.63
C ASP A 186 -19.79 12.13 -11.28
N ALA A 187 -20.95 12.66 -10.97
CA ALA A 187 -21.65 12.52 -9.69
C ALA A 187 -22.01 11.08 -9.28
N ASN A 188 -21.70 10.08 -10.12
CA ASN A 188 -21.85 8.66 -9.77
C ASN A 188 -20.52 8.00 -9.41
N LYS A 189 -19.44 8.77 -9.19
CA LYS A 189 -18.12 8.25 -8.92
C LYS A 189 -17.49 8.76 -7.63
N ASP A 190 -18.30 9.33 -6.77
CA ASP A 190 -17.84 9.81 -5.48
C ASP A 190 -17.50 8.65 -4.55
N LYS A 191 -16.52 8.87 -3.69
CA LYS A 191 -16.11 7.91 -2.66
C LYS A 191 -15.87 8.62 -1.35
N SER A 192 -16.19 7.96 -0.24
CA SER A 192 -15.82 8.46 1.09
C SER A 192 -15.34 7.37 2.02
N SER A 193 -14.57 7.73 3.04
CA SER A 193 -14.18 6.82 4.10
C SER A 193 -14.04 7.50 5.45
N ILE A 194 -14.33 6.74 6.50
CA ILE A 194 -14.06 7.12 7.89
C ILE A 194 -13.26 6.01 8.55
N LYS A 195 -12.19 6.40 9.24
CA LYS A 195 -11.40 5.51 10.08
C LYS A 195 -11.38 6.06 11.51
N VAL A 196 -11.59 5.19 12.48
CA VAL A 196 -11.51 5.50 13.90
C VAL A 196 -10.56 4.52 14.56
N ASP A 197 -9.52 5.02 15.23
CA ASP A 197 -8.58 4.21 16.00
C ASP A 197 -8.61 4.61 17.47
N TYR A 198 -8.53 3.62 18.36
CA TYR A 198 -8.45 3.84 19.80
C TYR A 198 -7.53 2.81 20.45
N SER A 199 -6.53 3.29 21.19
CA SER A 199 -5.61 2.43 21.93
C SER A 199 -5.89 2.47 23.43
N THR A 200 -6.09 1.31 24.04
CA THR A 200 -6.35 1.17 25.48
C THR A 200 -5.85 -0.16 26.04
N ASN A 201 -5.23 -0.12 27.20
CA ASN A 201 -4.82 -1.32 27.95
C ASN A 201 -4.06 -2.37 27.16
N GLY A 202 -3.24 -1.94 26.20
CA GLY A 202 -2.46 -2.84 25.33
C GLY A 202 -3.23 -3.42 24.15
N PHE A 203 -4.45 -2.93 23.91
CA PHE A 203 -5.22 -3.21 22.71
C PHE A 203 -5.29 -1.98 21.83
N ASP A 204 -5.09 -2.18 20.52
CA ASP A 204 -5.41 -1.20 19.48
C ASP A 204 -6.69 -1.65 18.79
N LEU A 205 -7.70 -0.81 18.85
CA LEU A 205 -9.01 -1.02 18.23
C LEU A 205 -9.11 -0.12 17.01
N SER A 206 -9.68 -0.61 15.92
CA SER A 206 -9.92 0.18 14.72
C SER A 206 -11.30 -0.12 14.16
N TYR A 207 -11.93 0.88 13.60
CA TYR A 207 -13.14 0.77 12.79
C TYR A 207 -12.94 1.57 11.51
N VAL A 208 -13.34 1.00 10.39
CA VAL A 208 -13.25 1.64 9.07
C VAL A 208 -14.53 1.40 8.32
N THR A 209 -15.01 2.43 7.63
CA THR A 209 -16.02 2.29 6.58
C THR A 209 -15.58 3.06 5.36
N ALA A 210 -15.94 2.55 4.20
CA ALA A 210 -15.71 3.19 2.91
C ALA A 210 -16.92 2.92 2.02
N ASP A 211 -17.44 3.99 1.44
CA ASP A 211 -18.63 3.99 0.62
C ASP A 211 -18.27 4.47 -0.80
N ALA A 212 -18.88 3.90 -1.81
CA ALA A 212 -18.68 4.27 -3.20
C ALA A 212 -20.01 4.38 -3.96
N ASP A 213 -20.12 5.41 -4.77
CA ASP A 213 -21.28 5.55 -5.68
C ASP A 213 -21.27 4.45 -6.77
N SER A 214 -22.42 4.26 -7.40
CA SER A 214 -22.68 3.18 -8.36
C SER A 214 -21.76 3.11 -9.60
N GLY A 215 -20.98 4.16 -9.85
CA GLY A 215 -19.97 4.22 -10.90
C GLY A 215 -18.53 4.27 -10.37
N ALA A 216 -18.33 4.16 -9.04
CA ALA A 216 -17.07 4.21 -8.37
C ALA A 216 -16.69 2.85 -7.78
N THR A 217 -15.42 2.57 -7.71
CA THR A 217 -14.87 1.34 -7.11
C THR A 217 -13.87 1.70 -6.02
N ILE A 218 -13.98 1.09 -4.84
CA ILE A 218 -12.97 1.16 -3.80
C ILE A 218 -11.85 0.20 -4.19
N THR A 219 -10.67 0.74 -4.46
CA THR A 219 -9.49 -0.06 -4.84
C THR A 219 -8.41 -0.04 -3.77
N GLY A 220 -8.59 0.78 -2.73
CA GLY A 220 -7.62 0.93 -1.66
C GLY A 220 -7.61 -0.24 -0.70
N ASP A 221 -6.43 -0.66 -0.30
CA ASP A 221 -6.21 -1.78 0.59
C ASP A 221 -5.45 -1.42 1.88
N SER A 222 -5.11 -0.15 2.09
CA SER A 222 -4.24 0.28 3.18
C SER A 222 -4.66 -0.19 4.59
N TRP A 223 -5.95 -0.43 4.82
CA TRP A 223 -6.47 -1.01 6.06
C TRP A 223 -7.05 -2.40 5.87
N PHE A 224 -7.80 -2.59 4.79
CA PHE A 224 -8.50 -3.86 4.54
C PHE A 224 -7.49 -4.97 4.19
N GLY A 225 -6.42 -4.65 3.49
CA GLY A 225 -5.27 -5.49 3.12
C GLY A 225 -5.64 -6.80 2.45
N ASP A 226 -5.24 -6.98 1.21
CA ASP A 226 -5.43 -8.20 0.40
C ASP A 226 -6.89 -8.67 0.24
N MET A 227 -7.87 -7.77 0.31
CA MET A 227 -9.27 -8.12 0.00
C MET A 227 -9.43 -8.71 -1.39
N ALA A 228 -8.56 -8.27 -2.28
CA ALA A 228 -8.51 -8.76 -3.65
C ALA A 228 -8.25 -10.24 -3.81
N ALA A 229 -7.41 -10.79 -2.95
CA ALA A 229 -7.08 -12.21 -3.01
C ALA A 229 -8.27 -13.08 -2.62
N VAL A 230 -9.22 -12.51 -1.87
CA VAL A 230 -10.33 -13.23 -1.26
C VAL A 230 -11.64 -13.08 -2.04
N VAL A 231 -11.90 -11.92 -2.63
CA VAL A 231 -13.24 -11.59 -3.11
C VAL A 231 -13.55 -12.11 -4.53
N ARG A 232 -12.57 -12.46 -5.36
CA ARG A 232 -12.90 -12.97 -6.72
C ARG A 232 -11.87 -13.86 -7.37
N ASN A 233 -12.24 -15.09 -7.58
CA ASN A 233 -11.60 -16.00 -8.55
C ASN A 233 -12.14 -15.75 -9.97
N THR A 234 -12.22 -14.49 -10.43
CA THR A 234 -12.72 -14.17 -11.78
C THR A 234 -11.64 -14.27 -12.86
N GLY A 235 -10.44 -14.76 -12.53
CA GLY A 235 -9.37 -14.99 -13.52
C GLY A 235 -8.71 -13.72 -14.08
N THR A 236 -9.07 -12.57 -13.58
CA THR A 236 -8.41 -11.30 -13.84
C THR A 236 -7.83 -10.78 -12.54
N ASN A 237 -6.54 -10.43 -12.56
CA ASN A 237 -5.81 -9.90 -11.39
C ASN A 237 -6.26 -8.47 -10.99
N ASP A 238 -7.48 -8.08 -11.28
CA ASP A 238 -8.01 -6.79 -10.92
C ASP A 238 -8.69 -6.84 -9.56
N ILE A 239 -8.08 -6.15 -8.62
CA ILE A 239 -8.52 -5.86 -7.27
C ILE A 239 -9.65 -4.81 -7.33
N GLY A 240 -10.71 -5.08 -8.00
CA GLY A 240 -11.83 -4.16 -8.02
C GLY A 240 -13.00 -4.80 -7.29
N LEU A 241 -13.37 -4.26 -6.14
CA LEU A 241 -14.75 -4.38 -5.70
C LEU A 241 -15.63 -3.90 -6.85
N GLU A 242 -16.82 -4.45 -7.02
CA GLU A 242 -17.74 -3.89 -8.00
C GLU A 242 -18.02 -2.41 -7.73
N ALA A 243 -18.40 -1.71 -8.78
CA ALA A 243 -18.79 -0.32 -8.63
C ALA A 243 -20.05 -0.20 -7.75
N GLY A 244 -20.04 0.74 -6.80
CA GLY A 244 -21.12 0.93 -5.83
C GLY A 244 -21.09 -0.05 -4.66
N THR A 245 -19.94 -0.67 -4.38
CA THR A 245 -19.76 -1.54 -3.21
C THR A 245 -19.36 -0.72 -2.00
N ASP A 246 -20.00 -0.96 -0.87
CA ASP A 246 -19.66 -0.40 0.42
C ASP A 246 -18.84 -1.44 1.22
N VAL A 247 -17.88 -0.97 2.01
CA VAL A 247 -17.04 -1.82 2.83
C VAL A 247 -16.98 -1.28 4.24
N SER A 248 -17.16 -2.15 5.23
CA SER A 248 -16.93 -1.80 6.63
C SER A 248 -16.05 -2.83 7.32
N GLY A 249 -15.39 -2.44 8.41
CA GLY A 249 -14.58 -3.37 9.15
C GLY A 249 -14.21 -2.93 10.55
N PHE A 250 -13.99 -3.91 11.40
CA PHE A 250 -13.52 -3.74 12.77
C PHE A 250 -12.25 -4.54 13.00
N GLY A 251 -11.24 -3.93 13.61
CA GLY A 251 -9.97 -4.55 13.92
C GLY A 251 -9.60 -4.48 15.39
N VAL A 252 -8.97 -5.54 15.88
CA VAL A 252 -8.35 -5.60 17.22
C VAL A 252 -6.93 -6.08 17.06
N LYS A 253 -5.97 -5.35 17.63
CA LYS A 253 -4.57 -5.73 17.66
C LYS A 253 -4.05 -5.67 19.10
N THR A 254 -3.22 -6.65 19.47
CA THR A 254 -2.58 -6.70 20.81
C THR A 254 -1.26 -7.44 20.73
N THR A 255 -0.47 -7.36 21.82
CA THR A 255 0.75 -8.16 21.98
C THR A 255 0.52 -9.24 23.02
N LEU A 256 0.66 -10.51 22.64
CA LEU A 256 0.49 -11.67 23.51
C LEU A 256 1.73 -12.55 23.47
N ALA A 257 2.39 -12.74 24.61
CA ALA A 257 3.60 -13.56 24.75
C ALA A 257 4.71 -13.24 23.72
N GLY A 258 4.90 -11.96 23.40
CA GLY A 258 5.91 -11.47 22.46
C GLY A 258 5.52 -11.62 20.98
N ASN A 259 4.28 -12.03 20.70
CA ASN A 259 3.72 -12.02 19.36
C ASN A 259 2.75 -10.84 19.22
N THR A 260 2.75 -10.18 18.08
CA THR A 260 1.66 -9.27 17.71
C THR A 260 0.54 -10.11 17.13
N VAL A 261 -0.65 -9.98 17.68
CA VAL A 261 -1.85 -10.69 17.19
C VAL A 261 -2.87 -9.65 16.77
N GLN A 262 -3.45 -9.83 15.59
CA GLN A 262 -4.49 -8.98 15.03
C GLN A 262 -5.64 -9.84 14.53
N ALA A 263 -6.86 -9.39 14.80
CA ALA A 263 -8.08 -9.92 14.19
C ALA A 263 -8.79 -8.77 13.46
N LYS A 264 -9.27 -9.02 12.27
CA LYS A 264 -10.12 -8.12 11.49
C LYS A 264 -11.39 -8.85 11.06
N PHE A 265 -12.49 -8.13 11.10
CA PHE A 265 -13.79 -8.53 10.57
C PHE A 265 -14.16 -7.48 9.54
N ILE A 266 -14.46 -7.91 8.33
CA ILE A 266 -14.73 -7.04 7.18
C ILE A 266 -16.03 -7.51 6.55
N GLU A 267 -16.92 -6.57 6.26
CA GLU A 267 -18.17 -6.78 5.55
C GLU A 267 -18.12 -5.97 4.25
N ILE A 268 -18.51 -6.60 3.18
CA ILE A 268 -18.56 -6.05 1.83
C ILE A 268 -20.00 -6.19 1.38
N ASP A 269 -20.66 -5.03 1.22
CA ASP A 269 -22.02 -4.94 0.71
C ASP A 269 -21.96 -4.56 -0.78
N ALA A 270 -22.13 -5.55 -1.64
CA ALA A 270 -22.13 -5.35 -3.07
C ALA A 270 -23.48 -4.84 -3.58
N THR A 271 -23.49 -4.17 -4.74
CA THR A 271 -24.73 -3.72 -5.39
C THR A 271 -25.67 -4.86 -5.76
N THR A 272 -25.13 -6.05 -5.94
CA THR A 272 -25.86 -7.32 -6.12
C THR A 272 -25.72 -8.16 -4.85
N VAL A 273 -26.81 -8.41 -4.17
CA VAL A 273 -26.89 -9.22 -2.92
C VAL A 273 -26.19 -10.58 -3.06
N ALA A 274 -26.11 -11.14 -4.25
CA ALA A 274 -25.38 -12.40 -4.51
C ALA A 274 -23.86 -12.32 -4.36
N GLU A 275 -23.31 -11.14 -4.08
CA GLU A 275 -21.88 -10.87 -3.98
C GLU A 275 -21.47 -10.26 -2.64
N ASP A 276 -22.41 -10.15 -1.70
CA ASP A 276 -22.10 -9.77 -0.33
C ASP A 276 -21.12 -10.78 0.26
N THR A 277 -20.11 -10.29 0.95
CA THR A 277 -19.02 -11.12 1.47
C THR A 277 -18.64 -10.67 2.87
N SER A 278 -18.51 -11.62 3.79
CA SER A 278 -17.92 -11.41 5.10
C SER A 278 -16.55 -12.05 5.20
N ILE A 279 -15.58 -11.35 5.80
CA ILE A 279 -14.20 -11.80 5.91
C ILE A 279 -13.74 -11.76 7.35
N VAL A 280 -13.18 -12.87 7.83
CA VAL A 280 -12.42 -12.93 9.08
C VAL A 280 -10.95 -13.12 8.76
N LYS A 281 -10.10 -12.15 9.17
CA LYS A 281 -8.65 -12.23 9.01
C LYS A 281 -7.96 -12.24 10.36
N LEU A 282 -7.15 -13.27 10.62
CA LEU A 282 -6.34 -13.42 11.82
C LEU A 282 -4.86 -13.37 11.42
N VAL A 283 -4.09 -12.49 12.05
CA VAL A 283 -2.65 -12.35 11.79
C VAL A 283 -1.89 -12.52 13.09
N ALA A 284 -0.86 -13.35 13.09
CA ALA A 284 0.08 -13.48 14.20
C ALA A 284 1.51 -13.27 13.69
N THR A 285 2.17 -12.22 14.19
CA THR A 285 3.53 -11.86 13.78
C THR A 285 4.48 -12.03 14.94
N ARG A 286 5.62 -12.67 14.71
CA ARG A 286 6.70 -12.83 15.68
C ARG A 286 8.03 -12.35 15.13
N ALA A 287 8.66 -11.43 15.82
CA ALA A 287 10.06 -11.11 15.57
C ALA A 287 10.95 -12.25 16.09
N LEU A 288 11.79 -12.77 15.21
CA LEU A 288 12.80 -13.78 15.52
C LEU A 288 14.17 -13.11 15.67
N ALA A 289 15.24 -13.89 15.86
CA ALA A 289 16.60 -13.36 15.92
C ALA A 289 17.07 -12.81 14.57
N ASN A 290 18.04 -11.89 14.59
CA ASN A 290 18.75 -11.41 13.40
C ASN A 290 17.88 -10.72 12.33
N GLY A 291 16.85 -9.97 12.74
CA GLY A 291 16.01 -9.22 11.81
C GLY A 291 15.02 -10.08 11.01
N THR A 292 14.86 -11.33 11.42
CA THR A 292 13.88 -12.24 10.82
C THR A 292 12.51 -12.07 11.47
N THR A 293 11.47 -12.16 10.69
CA THR A 293 10.05 -12.13 11.14
C THR A 293 9.33 -13.35 10.59
N LEU A 294 8.54 -13.99 11.44
CA LEU A 294 7.57 -15.02 11.05
C LEU A 294 6.18 -14.44 11.18
N GLU A 295 5.39 -14.54 10.13
CA GLU A 295 3.98 -14.17 10.13
C GLU A 295 3.12 -15.36 9.70
N VAL A 296 2.00 -15.50 10.36
CA VAL A 296 0.95 -16.47 10.04
C VAL A 296 -0.33 -15.69 9.85
N THR A 297 -0.93 -15.82 8.68
CA THR A 297 -2.21 -15.20 8.36
C THR A 297 -3.23 -16.29 8.02
N TYR A 298 -4.37 -16.23 8.67
CA TYR A 298 -5.55 -17.01 8.31
C TYR A 298 -6.65 -16.07 7.85
N THR A 299 -7.22 -16.36 6.71
CA THR A 299 -8.35 -15.61 6.13
C THR A 299 -9.45 -16.58 5.78
N ASP A 300 -10.65 -16.25 6.21
CA ASP A 300 -11.88 -16.96 5.93
C ASP A 300 -12.87 -15.97 5.33
N ALA A 301 -13.33 -16.24 4.13
CA ALA A 301 -14.27 -15.43 3.39
C ALA A 301 -15.49 -16.23 3.01
N ASP A 302 -16.62 -15.82 3.55
CA ASP A 302 -17.93 -16.35 3.27
C ASP A 302 -18.66 -15.39 2.31
N SER A 303 -19.07 -15.88 1.17
CA SER A 303 -19.89 -15.14 0.19
C SER A 303 -21.31 -15.70 0.17
N ASP A 304 -22.30 -14.86 -0.12
CA ASP A 304 -23.70 -15.31 -0.34
C ASP A 304 -23.80 -16.33 -1.49
N THR A 305 -22.80 -16.37 -2.35
CA THR A 305 -22.63 -17.43 -3.35
C THR A 305 -21.61 -18.44 -2.85
N ALA A 306 -22.05 -19.55 -2.30
CA ALA A 306 -21.21 -20.61 -1.73
C ALA A 306 -20.10 -21.16 -2.68
N ALA A 307 -20.16 -20.85 -3.97
CA ALA A 307 -19.10 -21.18 -4.91
C ALA A 307 -17.84 -20.31 -4.73
N ASP A 308 -17.97 -19.18 -4.03
CA ASP A 308 -16.91 -18.18 -3.84
C ASP A 308 -16.35 -18.20 -2.41
N ASP A 309 -16.82 -19.13 -1.55
CA ASP A 309 -16.26 -19.32 -0.21
C ASP A 309 -14.79 -19.74 -0.29
N GLN A 310 -13.95 -19.08 0.48
CA GLN A 310 -12.52 -19.30 0.45
C GLN A 310 -11.87 -19.26 1.83
N GLU A 311 -11.11 -20.29 2.15
CA GLU A 311 -10.20 -20.29 3.30
C GLU A 311 -8.75 -20.23 2.83
N THR A 312 -7.93 -19.36 3.45
CA THR A 312 -6.52 -19.22 3.11
C THR A 312 -5.66 -19.24 4.36
N LEU A 313 -4.58 -20.01 4.34
CA LEU A 313 -3.53 -20.00 5.35
C LEU A 313 -2.21 -19.59 4.69
N ASP A 314 -1.64 -18.46 5.11
CA ASP A 314 -0.36 -17.96 4.67
C ASP A 314 0.69 -18.05 5.78
N LEU A 315 1.88 -18.50 5.41
CA LEU A 315 3.05 -18.51 6.26
C LEU A 315 4.14 -17.68 5.57
N GLU A 316 4.51 -16.55 6.16
CA GLU A 316 5.59 -15.69 5.65
C GLU A 316 6.81 -15.75 6.58
N LEU A 317 7.97 -16.00 6.00
CA LEU A 317 9.26 -15.80 6.65
C LEU A 317 10.00 -14.67 5.94
N ALA A 318 10.21 -13.56 6.64
CA ALA A 318 10.90 -12.38 6.10
C ALA A 318 12.19 -12.11 6.84
N VAL A 319 13.25 -11.71 6.11
CA VAL A 319 14.55 -11.27 6.63
C VAL A 319 14.86 -9.89 6.08
N LYS A 320 15.31 -8.97 6.96
CA LYS A 320 15.83 -7.65 6.57
C LYS A 320 17.35 -7.60 6.77
N PHE A 321 18.07 -6.97 5.86
CA PHE A 321 19.52 -6.79 5.89
C PHE A 321 19.95 -5.41 5.40
#